data_8f4d47261cd283396e2d5821cacc546b
#
_entry.id   8f4d47261cd283396e2d5821cacc546b
#
_cell.length_a   1.000
_cell.length_b   1.000
_cell.length_c   1.000
_cell.angle_alpha   90.00
_cell.angle_beta   90.00
_cell.angle_gamma   90.00
#
_symmetry.space_group_name_H-M   'P 1'
#
loop_
_entity.id
_entity.type
_entity.pdbx_description
1 polymer ?
#
loop_
_entity_poly.entity_id
_entity_poly.type
_entity_poly.pdbx_seq_one_letter_code
_entity_poly.pdbx_strand_id
1 'polypeptide(L)'
;DAETWALLGRVEKDAWIDAWRRVERTREQMFEDAGFEDAVLRKAIDAYTRGFRCNPTHYYSGINAVTLMHLLAHVADESKRPEEPDTMEGGLRWAIECALQKAPKSFWARVTAGELEVLNKDNAAVERTYKAAVAVAEGDWFALDSSRQQLLLLKDLRFHSPQVEIALHVVEHALSKLKGPWQPDRVFLFSGHMIDAPDRPEPRFPADKEAAAAKAIATRLDELDAREGDLALCGGACGGDLLFAEAALQRGMRLQIRIPFDIPTFFPQSVTFAAPEWGKRFYAVEENPRTYVFIMPEELGPLPKKANPYERNNRWQLYSALGWGPERVHFICLWNRQGGDGPGGTKHMHDEVEKRSGQVHVLDTNALW
;
A
#
# COMPACT_ATOMS: atom_id res chain seq x y z
N ASP A 1 -11.18 -22.03 -2.03
CA ASP A 1 -10.95 -21.88 -3.48
C ASP A 1 -9.47 -21.60 -3.76
N ALA A 2 -9.08 -21.55 -5.04
CA ALA A 2 -7.68 -21.38 -5.45
C ALA A 2 -7.13 -20.01 -5.05
N GLU A 3 -7.91 -18.96 -5.09
CA GLU A 3 -7.51 -17.60 -4.73
C GLU A 3 -7.18 -17.50 -3.23
N THR A 4 -8.02 -18.07 -2.37
CA THR A 4 -7.77 -18.09 -0.91
C THR A 4 -6.47 -18.82 -0.58
N TRP A 5 -6.19 -19.94 -1.24
CA TRP A 5 -4.92 -20.66 -1.09
C TRP A 5 -3.73 -19.85 -1.63
N ALA A 6 -3.91 -19.15 -2.75
CA ALA A 6 -2.87 -18.30 -3.31
C ALA A 6 -2.53 -17.11 -2.39
N LEU A 7 -3.54 -16.50 -1.77
CA LEU A 7 -3.34 -15.43 -0.77
C LEU A 7 -2.59 -15.95 0.46
N LEU A 8 -2.96 -17.12 0.98
CA LEU A 8 -2.21 -17.73 2.08
C LEU A 8 -0.78 -18.03 1.67
N GLY A 9 -0.56 -18.61 0.49
CA GLY A 9 0.77 -18.88 -0.05
C GLY A 9 1.62 -17.62 -0.16
N ARG A 10 1.01 -16.50 -0.55
CA ARG A 10 1.70 -15.20 -0.59
C ARG A 10 2.11 -14.72 0.80
N VAL A 11 1.21 -14.77 1.78
CA VAL A 11 1.52 -14.37 3.17
C VAL A 11 2.67 -15.20 3.74
N GLU A 12 2.64 -16.52 3.56
CA GLU A 12 3.72 -17.40 4.05
C GLU A 12 5.03 -17.17 3.28
N LYS A 13 4.97 -16.89 1.97
CA LYS A 13 6.16 -16.54 1.16
C LYS A 13 6.76 -15.21 1.62
N ASP A 14 5.94 -14.19 1.86
CA ASP A 14 6.38 -12.89 2.33
C ASP A 14 7.01 -13.03 3.73
N ALA A 15 6.40 -13.80 4.63
CA ALA A 15 6.96 -14.10 5.95
C ALA A 15 8.33 -14.82 5.87
N TRP A 16 8.50 -15.76 4.92
CA TRP A 16 9.79 -16.40 4.68
C TRP A 16 10.82 -15.39 4.17
N ILE A 17 10.46 -14.51 3.21
CA ILE A 17 11.36 -13.48 2.68
C ILE A 17 11.80 -12.52 3.79
N ASP A 18 10.88 -12.05 4.62
CA ASP A 18 11.16 -11.14 5.73
C ASP A 18 12.07 -11.74 6.80
N ALA A 19 12.05 -13.05 6.96
CA ALA A 19 12.90 -13.75 7.93
C ALA A 19 14.39 -13.67 7.57
N TRP A 20 14.74 -13.73 6.30
CA TRP A 20 16.14 -13.80 5.85
C TRP A 20 16.63 -12.55 5.08
N ARG A 21 15.74 -11.82 4.38
CA ARG A 21 16.11 -10.69 3.52
C ARG A 21 16.26 -9.41 4.33
N ARG A 22 17.46 -9.17 4.85
CA ARG A 22 17.78 -8.01 5.69
C ARG A 22 18.93 -7.21 5.12
N VAL A 23 18.84 -5.86 5.20
CA VAL A 23 19.81 -4.92 4.61
C VAL A 23 21.22 -5.10 5.19
N GLU A 24 21.33 -5.47 6.46
CA GLU A 24 22.61 -5.68 7.17
C GLU A 24 23.25 -7.04 6.88
N ARG A 25 22.59 -7.93 6.14
CA ARG A 25 23.09 -9.27 5.81
C ARG A 25 23.85 -9.28 4.49
N THR A 26 24.94 -10.05 4.43
CA THR A 26 25.60 -10.38 3.14
C THR A 26 24.74 -11.38 2.36
N ARG A 27 24.99 -11.52 1.06
CA ARG A 27 24.29 -12.52 0.23
C ARG A 27 24.52 -13.95 0.69
N GLU A 28 25.72 -14.27 1.20
CA GLU A 28 26.02 -15.57 1.80
C GLU A 28 25.15 -15.81 3.03
N GLN A 29 25.08 -14.84 3.93
CA GLN A 29 24.23 -14.93 5.12
C GLN A 29 22.74 -15.03 4.77
N MET A 30 22.26 -14.25 3.80
CA MET A 30 20.88 -14.36 3.32
C MET A 30 20.57 -15.75 2.75
N PHE A 31 21.51 -16.36 2.03
CA PHE A 31 21.35 -17.70 1.49
C PHE A 31 21.28 -18.76 2.61
N GLU A 32 22.14 -18.68 3.61
CA GLU A 32 22.14 -19.58 4.78
C GLU A 32 20.85 -19.40 5.61
N ASP A 33 20.47 -18.15 5.90
CA ASP A 33 19.25 -17.83 6.64
C ASP A 33 18.00 -18.34 5.88
N ALA A 34 17.93 -18.18 4.56
CA ALA A 34 16.82 -18.67 3.73
C ALA A 34 16.66 -20.20 3.79
N GLY A 35 17.78 -20.93 3.85
CA GLY A 35 17.80 -22.38 4.02
C GLY A 35 17.43 -22.80 5.45
N PHE A 36 17.78 -22.00 6.45
CA PHE A 36 17.43 -22.26 7.85
C PHE A 36 15.91 -22.12 8.09
N GLU A 37 15.25 -21.17 7.43
CA GLU A 37 13.81 -20.90 7.53
C GLU A 37 12.95 -21.81 6.61
N ASP A 38 13.44 -23.03 6.30
CA ASP A 38 12.78 -23.96 5.38
C ASP A 38 11.35 -24.36 5.81
N ALA A 39 11.06 -24.33 7.11
CA ALA A 39 9.74 -24.64 7.63
C ALA A 39 8.64 -23.65 7.18
N VAL A 40 8.98 -22.34 7.09
CA VAL A 40 8.07 -21.31 6.59
C VAL A 40 7.93 -21.43 5.07
N LEU A 41 9.04 -21.66 4.36
CA LEU A 41 9.03 -21.89 2.92
C LEU A 41 8.13 -23.08 2.53
N ARG A 42 8.15 -24.18 3.29
CA ARG A 42 7.29 -25.35 3.06
C ARG A 42 5.79 -25.03 3.22
N LYS A 43 5.42 -24.16 4.15
CA LYS A 43 4.02 -23.71 4.27
C LYS A 43 3.57 -22.94 3.03
N ALA A 44 4.41 -22.05 2.49
CA ALA A 44 4.12 -21.35 1.26
C ALA A 44 3.95 -22.32 0.08
N ILE A 45 4.86 -23.30 -0.06
CA ILE A 45 4.78 -24.35 -1.09
C ILE A 45 3.46 -25.14 -0.96
N ASP A 46 3.11 -25.59 0.25
CA ASP A 46 1.86 -26.36 0.47
C ASP A 46 0.63 -25.54 0.08
N ALA A 47 0.55 -24.27 0.50
CA ALA A 47 -0.56 -23.41 0.18
C ALA A 47 -0.71 -23.19 -1.33
N TYR A 48 0.35 -22.82 -2.04
CA TYR A 48 0.32 -22.65 -3.48
C TYR A 48 0.02 -23.96 -4.23
N THR A 49 0.56 -25.08 -3.77
CA THR A 49 0.27 -26.42 -4.34
C THR A 49 -1.21 -26.76 -4.21
N ARG A 50 -1.81 -26.50 -3.04
CA ARG A 50 -3.26 -26.68 -2.84
C ARG A 50 -4.08 -25.75 -3.74
N GLY A 51 -3.66 -24.51 -3.93
CA GLY A 51 -4.29 -23.59 -4.86
C GLY A 51 -4.30 -24.10 -6.29
N PHE A 52 -3.16 -24.59 -6.79
CA PHE A 52 -3.04 -25.14 -8.13
C PHE A 52 -3.81 -26.48 -8.30
N ARG A 53 -3.76 -27.36 -7.29
CA ARG A 53 -4.58 -28.61 -7.32
C ARG A 53 -6.07 -28.33 -7.26
N CYS A 54 -6.51 -27.29 -6.54
CA CYS A 54 -7.91 -26.87 -6.48
C CYS A 54 -8.41 -26.34 -7.83
N ASN A 55 -7.55 -25.63 -8.56
CA ASN A 55 -7.84 -25.14 -9.91
C ASN A 55 -6.56 -25.21 -10.78
N PRO A 56 -6.41 -26.27 -11.61
CA PRO A 56 -5.23 -26.44 -12.46
C PRO A 56 -5.04 -25.38 -13.55
N THR A 57 -6.01 -24.50 -13.77
CA THR A 57 -5.86 -23.34 -14.66
C THR A 57 -5.31 -22.09 -13.93
N HIS A 58 -5.17 -22.15 -12.62
CA HIS A 58 -4.64 -21.05 -11.79
C HIS A 58 -3.11 -21.04 -11.84
N TYR A 59 -2.55 -20.69 -12.99
CA TYR A 59 -1.11 -20.72 -13.27
C TYR A 59 -0.30 -19.86 -12.28
N TYR A 60 -0.87 -18.82 -11.65
CA TYR A 60 -0.23 -18.04 -10.60
C TYR A 60 0.16 -18.91 -9.38
N SER A 61 -0.75 -19.76 -8.90
CA SER A 61 -0.41 -20.71 -7.82
C SER A 61 0.62 -21.74 -8.31
N GLY A 62 0.46 -22.22 -9.54
CA GLY A 62 1.37 -23.21 -10.14
C GLY A 62 2.81 -22.71 -10.20
N ILE A 63 3.06 -21.53 -10.76
CA ILE A 63 4.42 -20.99 -10.89
C ILE A 63 5.06 -20.70 -9.53
N ASN A 64 4.30 -20.14 -8.58
CA ASN A 64 4.84 -19.88 -7.25
C ASN A 64 5.18 -21.20 -6.53
N ALA A 65 4.33 -22.24 -6.60
CA ALA A 65 4.63 -23.54 -6.02
C ALA A 65 5.92 -24.13 -6.61
N VAL A 66 6.01 -24.21 -7.93
CA VAL A 66 7.17 -24.79 -8.64
C VAL A 66 8.44 -24.01 -8.36
N THR A 67 8.41 -22.68 -8.46
CA THR A 67 9.56 -21.83 -8.18
C THR A 67 10.06 -22.01 -6.74
N LEU A 68 9.16 -22.02 -5.76
CA LEU A 68 9.52 -22.21 -4.35
C LEU A 68 10.04 -23.63 -4.06
N MET A 69 9.56 -24.67 -4.76
CA MET A 69 10.12 -26.03 -4.69
C MET A 69 11.57 -26.06 -5.21
N HIS A 70 11.85 -25.41 -6.33
CA HIS A 70 13.22 -25.28 -6.85
C HIS A 70 14.12 -24.46 -5.91
N LEU A 71 13.59 -23.38 -5.33
CA LEU A 71 14.32 -22.60 -4.33
C LEU A 71 14.63 -23.43 -3.07
N LEU A 72 13.66 -24.19 -2.55
CA LEU A 72 13.89 -25.09 -1.43
C LEU A 72 15.01 -26.11 -1.73
N ALA A 73 14.98 -26.72 -2.93
CA ALA A 73 16.03 -27.63 -3.36
C ALA A 73 17.40 -26.94 -3.54
N HIS A 74 17.41 -25.62 -3.80
CA HIS A 74 18.63 -24.84 -4.00
C HIS A 74 19.26 -24.37 -2.67
N VAL A 75 18.45 -23.96 -1.69
CA VAL A 75 18.94 -23.39 -0.41
C VAL A 75 19.07 -24.46 0.69
N ALA A 76 18.34 -25.58 0.61
CA ALA A 76 18.36 -26.66 1.58
C ALA A 76 19.20 -27.85 1.07
N ASP A 77 19.63 -28.71 2.00
CA ASP A 77 20.32 -29.96 1.68
C ASP A 77 19.52 -30.86 0.73
N GLU A 78 20.23 -31.60 -0.14
CA GLU A 78 19.63 -32.51 -1.14
C GLU A 78 18.63 -33.52 -0.54
N SER A 79 18.83 -33.91 0.73
CA SER A 79 17.93 -34.83 1.46
C SER A 79 16.53 -34.25 1.74
N LYS A 80 16.32 -32.96 1.52
CA LYS A 80 15.08 -32.23 1.83
C LYS A 80 14.27 -31.84 0.57
N ARG A 81 14.63 -32.35 -0.61
CA ARG A 81 13.94 -32.02 -1.87
C ARG A 81 12.50 -32.54 -1.86
N PRO A 82 11.51 -31.72 -2.29
CA PRO A 82 10.16 -32.21 -2.52
C PRO A 82 10.10 -33.16 -3.75
N GLU A 83 9.26 -34.20 -3.68
CA GLU A 83 9.26 -35.30 -4.65
C GLU A 83 8.69 -35.01 -6.05
N GLU A 84 8.08 -33.85 -6.34
CA GLU A 84 7.21 -33.69 -7.53
C GLU A 84 7.29 -32.38 -8.35
N PRO A 85 8.42 -31.70 -8.61
CA PRO A 85 8.40 -30.52 -9.48
C PRO A 85 8.00 -30.85 -10.93
N ASP A 86 8.51 -31.92 -11.51
CA ASP A 86 8.34 -32.25 -12.96
C ASP A 86 6.89 -32.45 -13.37
N THR A 87 6.08 -33.12 -12.55
CA THR A 87 4.66 -33.35 -12.86
C THR A 87 3.87 -32.05 -12.83
N MET A 88 4.15 -31.16 -11.87
CA MET A 88 3.51 -29.86 -11.78
C MET A 88 3.93 -28.95 -12.91
N GLU A 89 5.19 -28.97 -13.34
CA GLU A 89 5.71 -28.16 -14.44
C GLU A 89 4.96 -28.45 -15.76
N GLY A 90 4.71 -29.73 -16.07
CA GLY A 90 3.93 -30.12 -17.25
C GLY A 90 2.49 -29.58 -17.21
N GLY A 91 1.82 -29.70 -16.05
CA GLY A 91 0.49 -29.13 -15.83
C GLY A 91 0.47 -27.60 -15.92
N LEU A 92 1.49 -26.94 -15.35
CA LEU A 92 1.64 -25.50 -15.40
C LEU A 92 1.86 -25.00 -16.85
N ARG A 93 2.74 -25.65 -17.60
CA ARG A 93 2.98 -25.34 -19.03
C ARG A 93 1.68 -25.39 -19.84
N TRP A 94 0.89 -26.46 -19.66
CA TRP A 94 -0.40 -26.58 -20.30
C TRP A 94 -1.39 -25.48 -19.85
N ALA A 95 -1.44 -25.15 -18.58
CA ALA A 95 -2.29 -24.07 -18.07
C ALA A 95 -1.94 -22.70 -18.69
N ILE A 96 -0.65 -22.41 -18.84
CA ILE A 96 -0.15 -21.18 -19.48
C ILE A 96 -0.55 -21.16 -20.98
N GLU A 97 -0.36 -22.27 -21.70
CA GLU A 97 -0.75 -22.38 -23.11
C GLU A 97 -2.25 -22.11 -23.29
N CYS A 98 -3.11 -22.73 -22.48
CA CYS A 98 -4.55 -22.50 -22.49
C CYS A 98 -4.90 -21.03 -22.18
N ALA A 99 -4.22 -20.40 -21.22
CA ALA A 99 -4.43 -19.00 -20.89
C ALA A 99 -4.04 -18.08 -22.06
N LEU A 100 -2.93 -18.34 -22.72
CA LEU A 100 -2.46 -17.57 -23.88
C LEU A 100 -3.33 -17.78 -25.12
N GLN A 101 -3.94 -18.96 -25.30
CA GLN A 101 -4.93 -19.18 -26.37
C GLN A 101 -6.19 -18.33 -26.15
N LYS A 102 -6.66 -18.22 -24.91
CA LYS A 102 -7.84 -17.40 -24.56
C LYS A 102 -7.55 -15.90 -24.59
N ALA A 103 -6.37 -15.50 -24.11
CA ALA A 103 -5.95 -14.11 -23.98
C ALA A 103 -4.49 -13.93 -24.47
N PRO A 104 -4.25 -13.82 -25.79
CA PRO A 104 -2.90 -13.76 -26.36
C PRO A 104 -2.07 -12.57 -25.88
N LYS A 105 -2.70 -11.49 -25.40
CA LYS A 105 -2.06 -10.29 -24.84
C LYS A 105 -1.99 -10.30 -23.31
N SER A 106 -2.24 -11.42 -22.64
CA SER A 106 -2.10 -11.50 -21.19
C SER A 106 -0.64 -11.35 -20.78
N PHE A 107 -0.30 -10.24 -20.12
CA PHE A 107 1.04 -10.03 -19.54
C PHE A 107 1.38 -11.14 -18.55
N TRP A 108 0.47 -11.41 -17.60
CA TRP A 108 0.72 -12.37 -16.53
C TRP A 108 0.96 -13.80 -17.04
N ALA A 109 0.22 -14.25 -18.06
CA ALA A 109 0.47 -15.55 -18.66
C ALA A 109 1.83 -15.60 -19.38
N ARG A 110 2.22 -14.51 -20.07
CA ARG A 110 3.51 -14.44 -20.77
C ARG A 110 4.70 -14.37 -19.82
N VAL A 111 4.61 -13.57 -18.74
CA VAL A 111 5.69 -13.48 -17.77
C VAL A 111 5.84 -14.78 -17.00
N THR A 112 4.72 -15.47 -16.67
CA THR A 112 4.75 -16.81 -16.06
C THR A 112 5.42 -17.83 -16.97
N ALA A 113 5.20 -17.75 -18.30
CA ALA A 113 5.96 -18.58 -19.26
C ALA A 113 7.47 -18.27 -19.20
N GLY A 114 7.85 -16.98 -19.06
CA GLY A 114 9.25 -16.57 -18.90
C GLY A 114 9.88 -17.07 -17.60
N GLU A 115 9.14 -17.02 -16.50
CA GLU A 115 9.60 -17.58 -15.21
C GLU A 115 9.85 -19.09 -15.32
N LEU A 116 8.99 -19.82 -16.02
CA LEU A 116 9.20 -21.26 -16.27
C LEU A 116 10.45 -21.53 -17.09
N GLU A 117 10.80 -20.68 -18.08
CA GLU A 117 12.03 -20.83 -18.85
C GLU A 117 13.30 -20.49 -18.01
N VAL A 118 13.18 -19.63 -17.00
CA VAL A 118 14.26 -19.41 -16.01
C VAL A 118 14.55 -20.72 -15.25
N LEU A 119 13.52 -21.47 -14.87
CA LEU A 119 13.67 -22.77 -14.21
C LEU A 119 14.33 -23.81 -15.14
N ASN A 120 13.99 -23.79 -16.42
CA ASN A 120 14.55 -24.70 -17.44
C ASN A 120 15.96 -24.35 -17.92
N LYS A 121 16.53 -23.21 -17.49
CA LYS A 121 17.88 -22.73 -17.83
C LYS A 121 18.12 -22.49 -19.33
N ASP A 122 17.08 -22.17 -20.10
CA ASP A 122 17.22 -21.82 -21.52
C ASP A 122 17.32 -20.31 -21.71
N ASN A 123 18.54 -19.81 -21.89
CA ASN A 123 18.85 -18.39 -22.04
C ASN A 123 18.09 -17.73 -23.20
N ALA A 124 18.03 -18.40 -24.37
CA ALA A 124 17.36 -17.86 -25.54
C ALA A 124 15.85 -17.82 -25.39
N ALA A 125 15.27 -18.83 -24.74
CA ALA A 125 13.85 -18.86 -24.41
C ALA A 125 13.50 -17.80 -23.39
N VAL A 126 14.29 -17.62 -22.32
CA VAL A 126 14.10 -16.55 -21.31
C VAL A 126 14.06 -15.19 -21.97
N GLU A 127 15.07 -14.83 -22.77
CA GLU A 127 15.13 -13.52 -23.43
C GLU A 127 13.91 -13.29 -24.34
N ARG A 128 13.58 -14.28 -25.18
CA ARG A 128 12.44 -14.20 -26.11
C ARG A 128 11.12 -14.04 -25.36
N THR A 129 10.90 -14.80 -24.30
CA THR A 129 9.63 -14.84 -23.58
C THR A 129 9.42 -13.58 -22.76
N TYR A 130 10.46 -13.07 -22.08
CA TYR A 130 10.37 -11.80 -21.37
C TYR A 130 10.20 -10.60 -22.32
N LYS A 131 10.87 -10.57 -23.49
CA LYS A 131 10.61 -9.56 -24.51
C LYS A 131 9.15 -9.60 -25.00
N ALA A 132 8.58 -10.78 -25.18
CA ALA A 132 7.18 -10.93 -25.55
C ALA A 132 6.21 -10.51 -24.45
N ALA A 133 6.55 -10.70 -23.17
CA ALA A 133 5.76 -10.21 -22.04
C ALA A 133 5.81 -8.68 -21.97
N VAL A 134 7.00 -8.09 -22.03
CA VAL A 134 7.19 -6.62 -22.01
C VAL A 134 6.44 -5.94 -23.17
N ALA A 135 6.43 -6.54 -24.36
CA ALA A 135 5.74 -5.98 -25.53
C ALA A 135 4.22 -5.83 -25.33
N VAL A 136 3.61 -6.60 -24.45
CA VAL A 136 2.16 -6.54 -24.16
C VAL A 136 1.85 -5.84 -22.82
N ALA A 137 2.86 -5.38 -22.09
CA ALA A 137 2.67 -4.68 -20.82
C ALA A 137 2.05 -3.29 -20.98
N GLU A 138 2.09 -2.72 -22.19
CA GLU A 138 1.48 -1.41 -22.56
C GLU A 138 1.81 -0.27 -21.57
N GLY A 139 2.99 -0.32 -20.95
CA GLY A 139 3.42 0.68 -19.96
C GLY A 139 2.88 0.46 -18.53
N ASP A 140 2.32 -0.68 -18.24
CA ASP A 140 1.91 -1.05 -16.86
C ASP A 140 3.15 -1.20 -15.97
N TRP A 141 3.46 -0.12 -15.26
CA TRP A 141 4.59 -0.06 -14.34
C TRP A 141 4.48 -1.11 -13.24
N PHE A 142 3.27 -1.29 -12.68
CA PHE A 142 3.04 -2.24 -11.58
C PHE A 142 3.32 -3.69 -12.00
N ALA A 143 2.84 -4.07 -13.18
CA ALA A 143 3.05 -5.41 -13.71
C ALA A 143 4.55 -5.70 -13.93
N LEU A 144 5.27 -4.74 -14.52
CA LEU A 144 6.71 -4.85 -14.76
C LEU A 144 7.52 -4.85 -13.46
N ASP A 145 7.19 -3.98 -12.49
CA ASP A 145 7.88 -3.95 -11.21
C ASP A 145 7.62 -5.22 -10.39
N SER A 146 6.41 -5.74 -10.39
CA SER A 146 6.09 -7.02 -9.74
C SER A 146 6.94 -8.16 -10.29
N SER A 147 7.11 -8.23 -11.62
CA SER A 147 8.00 -9.20 -12.26
C SER A 147 9.47 -8.97 -11.85
N ARG A 148 9.93 -7.71 -11.81
CA ARG A 148 11.27 -7.36 -11.33
C ARG A 148 11.51 -7.82 -9.90
N GLN A 149 10.57 -7.60 -8.98
CA GLN A 149 10.69 -8.02 -7.58
C GLN A 149 10.85 -9.54 -7.44
N GLN A 150 10.10 -10.31 -8.23
CA GLN A 150 10.25 -11.77 -8.28
C GLN A 150 11.66 -12.18 -8.76
N LEU A 151 12.17 -11.55 -9.80
CA LEU A 151 13.53 -11.81 -10.32
C LEU A 151 14.62 -11.38 -9.33
N LEU A 152 14.43 -10.28 -8.60
CA LEU A 152 15.36 -9.84 -7.56
C LEU A 152 15.42 -10.84 -6.39
N LEU A 153 14.29 -11.46 -6.03
CA LEU A 153 14.28 -12.57 -5.05
C LEU A 153 15.21 -13.71 -5.49
N LEU A 154 15.09 -14.15 -6.75
CA LEU A 154 15.96 -15.20 -7.31
C LEU A 154 17.42 -14.77 -7.36
N LYS A 155 17.71 -13.52 -7.71
CA LYS A 155 19.04 -12.94 -7.74
C LYS A 155 19.70 -12.90 -6.36
N ASP A 156 18.97 -12.51 -5.32
CA ASP A 156 19.50 -12.46 -3.95
C ASP A 156 19.90 -13.84 -3.44
N LEU A 157 19.16 -14.87 -3.84
CA LEU A 157 19.47 -16.26 -3.54
C LEU A 157 20.44 -16.91 -4.56
N ARG A 158 21.02 -16.17 -5.51
CA ARG A 158 21.92 -16.68 -6.57
C ARG A 158 21.34 -17.84 -7.37
N PHE A 159 20.03 -17.88 -7.48
CA PHE A 159 19.31 -18.91 -8.22
C PHE A 159 19.38 -18.65 -9.71
N HIS A 160 19.88 -19.61 -10.50
CA HIS A 160 20.01 -19.57 -11.96
C HIS A 160 20.48 -18.20 -12.50
N SER A 161 21.54 -17.67 -11.92
CA SER A 161 22.02 -16.30 -12.12
C SER A 161 22.09 -15.82 -13.59
N PRO A 162 22.57 -16.60 -14.56
CA PRO A 162 22.61 -16.15 -15.96
C PRO A 162 21.21 -15.87 -16.53
N GLN A 163 20.25 -16.74 -16.26
CA GLN A 163 18.86 -16.61 -16.74
C GLN A 163 18.16 -15.44 -16.08
N VAL A 164 18.35 -15.28 -14.77
CA VAL A 164 17.78 -14.18 -13.97
C VAL A 164 18.34 -12.84 -14.44
N GLU A 165 19.64 -12.73 -14.72
CA GLU A 165 20.24 -11.48 -15.22
C GLU A 165 19.69 -11.10 -16.61
N ILE A 166 19.49 -12.07 -17.51
CA ILE A 166 18.87 -11.84 -18.83
C ILE A 166 17.44 -11.29 -18.66
N ALA A 167 16.63 -11.94 -17.82
CA ALA A 167 15.27 -11.53 -17.55
C ALA A 167 15.19 -10.13 -16.91
N LEU A 168 16.03 -9.86 -15.89
CA LEU A 168 16.16 -8.56 -15.25
C LEU A 168 16.52 -7.47 -16.24
N HIS A 169 17.52 -7.70 -17.09
CA HIS A 169 17.92 -6.73 -18.11
C HIS A 169 16.75 -6.31 -19.01
N VAL A 170 15.93 -7.26 -19.45
CA VAL A 170 14.76 -6.98 -20.30
C VAL A 170 13.71 -6.16 -19.55
N VAL A 171 13.37 -6.56 -18.31
CA VAL A 171 12.34 -5.89 -17.51
C VAL A 171 12.80 -4.49 -17.06
N GLU A 172 14.03 -4.36 -16.57
CA GLU A 172 14.58 -3.08 -16.12
C GLU A 172 14.75 -2.09 -17.27
N HIS A 173 15.13 -2.56 -18.46
CA HIS A 173 15.15 -1.72 -19.65
C HIS A 173 13.75 -1.18 -20.01
N ALA A 174 12.71 -1.99 -19.86
CA ALA A 174 11.33 -1.52 -20.06
C ALA A 174 10.92 -0.52 -18.98
N LEU A 175 11.20 -0.81 -17.71
CA LEU A 175 10.90 0.08 -16.59
C LEU A 175 11.63 1.43 -16.70
N SER A 176 12.87 1.46 -17.20
CA SER A 176 13.63 2.69 -17.35
C SER A 176 13.00 3.71 -18.31
N LYS A 177 12.11 3.26 -19.18
CA LYS A 177 11.34 4.09 -20.11
C LYS A 177 10.05 4.64 -19.52
N LEU A 178 9.64 4.14 -18.36
CA LEU A 178 8.40 4.51 -17.70
C LEU A 178 8.69 5.43 -16.51
N LYS A 179 7.77 6.36 -16.27
CA LYS A 179 7.73 7.04 -14.99
C LYS A 179 7.07 6.11 -13.99
N GLY A 180 7.75 5.82 -12.89
CA GLY A 180 7.17 5.08 -11.76
C GLY A 180 5.93 5.79 -11.22
N PRO A 181 5.08 5.09 -10.46
CA PRO A 181 3.97 5.73 -9.78
C PRO A 181 4.51 6.82 -8.86
N TRP A 182 3.77 7.92 -8.78
CA TRP A 182 4.12 8.97 -7.85
C TRP A 182 4.12 8.42 -6.42
N GLN A 183 5.19 8.72 -5.67
CA GLN A 183 5.31 8.40 -4.25
C GLN A 183 5.57 9.69 -3.48
N PRO A 184 4.95 9.87 -2.31
CA PRO A 184 5.21 11.03 -1.48
C PRO A 184 6.59 10.96 -0.84
N ASP A 185 7.27 12.10 -0.74
CA ASP A 185 8.47 12.22 0.08
C ASP A 185 8.12 12.00 1.56
N ARG A 186 7.04 12.66 2.01
CA ARG A 186 6.47 12.57 3.36
C ARG A 186 4.96 12.60 3.30
N VAL A 187 4.31 12.10 4.36
CA VAL A 187 2.86 12.10 4.53
C VAL A 187 2.49 12.94 5.74
N PHE A 188 1.77 14.01 5.53
CA PHE A 188 1.21 14.85 6.59
C PHE A 188 -0.23 14.43 6.85
N LEU A 189 -0.42 13.64 7.91
CA LEU A 189 -1.74 13.24 8.38
C LEU A 189 -2.26 14.28 9.37
N PHE A 190 -3.50 14.72 9.20
CA PHE A 190 -4.11 15.73 10.06
C PHE A 190 -5.42 15.27 10.67
N SER A 191 -5.65 15.68 11.91
CA SER A 191 -6.95 15.61 12.56
C SER A 191 -7.11 16.81 13.50
N GLY A 192 -8.22 17.51 13.44
CA GLY A 192 -8.45 18.69 14.27
C GLY A 192 -9.87 18.84 14.75
N HIS A 193 -10.04 19.74 15.75
CA HIS A 193 -11.37 20.15 16.13
C HIS A 193 -12.09 20.78 14.94
N MET A 194 -13.36 20.44 14.80
CA MET A 194 -14.29 21.17 13.94
C MET A 194 -14.61 22.53 14.59
N ILE A 195 -14.96 23.52 13.78
CA ILE A 195 -15.58 24.76 14.27
C ILE A 195 -16.79 24.42 15.13
N ASP A 196 -16.94 25.07 16.26
CA ASP A 196 -18.07 24.88 17.14
C ASP A 196 -19.37 25.33 16.50
N ALA A 197 -20.46 24.59 16.75
CA ALA A 197 -21.79 25.10 16.47
C ALA A 197 -22.07 26.38 17.31
N PRO A 198 -22.86 27.32 16.80
CA PRO A 198 -23.09 28.62 17.48
C PRO A 198 -23.62 28.50 18.91
N ASP A 199 -24.28 27.42 19.25
CA ASP A 199 -24.94 27.16 20.55
C ASP A 199 -24.19 26.16 21.42
N ARG A 200 -22.91 25.83 21.08
CA ARG A 200 -22.13 24.87 21.83
C ARG A 200 -21.85 25.37 23.27
N PRO A 201 -22.27 24.62 24.33
CA PRO A 201 -22.13 25.06 25.71
C PRO A 201 -20.66 25.21 26.17
N GLU A 202 -19.78 24.32 25.73
CA GLU A 202 -18.35 24.33 26.06
C GLU A 202 -17.53 24.47 24.78
N PRO A 203 -17.13 25.71 24.43
CA PRO A 203 -16.40 25.97 23.20
C PRO A 203 -15.03 25.28 23.18
N ARG A 204 -14.68 24.63 22.06
CA ARG A 204 -13.37 24.03 21.81
C ARG A 204 -12.63 24.70 20.66
N PHE A 205 -13.38 25.11 19.65
CA PHE A 205 -12.87 25.87 18.52
C PHE A 205 -13.92 26.90 18.05
N PRO A 206 -14.04 28.02 18.77
CA PRO A 206 -14.92 29.12 18.40
C PRO A 206 -14.56 29.73 17.04
N ALA A 207 -15.55 30.25 16.31
CA ALA A 207 -15.35 30.79 14.97
C ALA A 207 -14.36 31.99 14.93
N ASP A 208 -14.31 32.81 15.99
CA ASP A 208 -13.37 33.94 16.10
C ASP A 208 -11.90 33.50 16.25
N LYS A 209 -11.64 32.21 16.48
CA LYS A 209 -10.29 31.62 16.59
C LYS A 209 -9.80 31.00 15.28
N GLU A 210 -10.59 31.06 14.22
CA GLU A 210 -10.22 30.48 12.91
C GLU A 210 -8.87 31.00 12.40
N ALA A 211 -8.66 32.31 12.43
CA ALA A 211 -7.41 32.91 11.95
C ALA A 211 -6.19 32.46 12.76
N ALA A 212 -6.33 32.28 14.08
CA ALA A 212 -5.25 31.78 14.93
C ALA A 212 -4.92 30.32 14.61
N ALA A 213 -5.94 29.48 14.42
CA ALA A 213 -5.76 28.08 14.04
C ALA A 213 -5.11 27.95 12.65
N ALA A 214 -5.60 28.72 11.66
CA ALA A 214 -5.01 28.72 10.31
C ALA A 214 -3.53 29.11 10.33
N LYS A 215 -3.17 30.15 11.10
CA LYS A 215 -1.77 30.57 11.27
C LYS A 215 -0.94 29.48 11.93
N ALA A 216 -1.44 28.84 12.99
CA ALA A 216 -0.69 27.80 13.71
C ALA A 216 -0.45 26.58 12.81
N ILE A 217 -1.44 26.17 12.02
CA ILE A 217 -1.32 25.07 11.04
C ILE A 217 -0.30 25.43 9.96
N ALA A 218 -0.39 26.64 9.39
CA ALA A 218 0.54 27.09 8.36
C ALA A 218 1.98 27.15 8.88
N THR A 219 2.18 27.74 10.08
CA THR A 219 3.51 27.79 10.73
C THR A 219 4.07 26.39 10.96
N ARG A 220 3.24 25.42 11.42
CA ARG A 220 3.72 24.06 11.64
C ARG A 220 4.12 23.36 10.33
N LEU A 221 3.39 23.59 9.27
CA LEU A 221 3.77 23.07 7.94
C LEU A 221 5.07 23.70 7.43
N ASP A 222 5.30 24.99 7.70
CA ASP A 222 6.56 25.67 7.35
C ASP A 222 7.75 25.16 8.17
N GLU A 223 7.58 24.98 9.50
CA GLU A 223 8.59 24.41 10.38
C GLU A 223 9.00 22.99 9.96
N LEU A 224 8.07 22.24 9.37
CA LEU A 224 8.31 20.89 8.86
C LEU A 224 8.74 20.90 7.39
N ASP A 225 8.98 22.10 6.77
CA ASP A 225 9.37 22.24 5.37
C ASP A 225 8.43 21.49 4.39
N ALA A 226 7.11 21.59 4.64
CA ALA A 226 6.10 20.94 3.81
C ALA A 226 6.06 21.58 2.40
N ARG A 227 6.08 20.74 1.34
CA ARG A 227 6.30 21.20 -0.03
C ARG A 227 5.63 20.33 -1.09
N GLU A 228 5.77 20.74 -2.36
CA GLU A 228 5.44 19.89 -3.51
C GLU A 228 6.26 18.59 -3.45
N GLY A 229 5.61 17.46 -3.64
CA GLY A 229 6.20 16.12 -3.43
C GLY A 229 5.67 15.44 -2.18
N ASP A 230 5.18 16.19 -1.19
CA ASP A 230 4.53 15.64 -0.01
C ASP A 230 3.04 15.34 -0.24
N LEU A 231 2.50 14.43 0.55
CA LEU A 231 1.08 14.08 0.60
C LEU A 231 0.44 14.65 1.87
N ALA A 232 -0.64 15.40 1.71
CA ALA A 232 -1.54 15.78 2.79
C ALA A 232 -2.73 14.84 2.85
N LEU A 233 -3.16 14.44 4.06
CA LEU A 233 -4.29 13.54 4.29
C LEU A 233 -5.11 14.00 5.49
N CYS A 234 -6.43 14.18 5.30
CA CYS A 234 -7.35 14.61 6.37
C CYS A 234 -8.78 14.11 6.13
N GLY A 235 -9.68 14.39 7.09
CA GLY A 235 -11.11 14.04 7.04
C GLY A 235 -12.00 15.03 6.29
N GLY A 236 -11.53 16.24 5.99
CA GLY A 236 -12.27 17.24 5.24
C GLY A 236 -13.44 17.91 5.99
N ALA A 237 -13.53 17.80 7.31
CA ALA A 237 -14.52 18.47 8.12
C ALA A 237 -14.26 19.98 8.22
N CYS A 238 -15.28 20.78 8.51
CA CYS A 238 -15.11 22.22 8.75
C CYS A 238 -14.20 22.50 9.95
N GLY A 239 -13.49 23.59 9.91
CA GLY A 239 -12.49 23.94 10.92
C GLY A 239 -11.11 23.36 10.61
N GLY A 240 -10.49 22.64 11.54
CA GLY A 240 -9.11 22.20 11.44
C GLY A 240 -8.77 21.50 10.13
N ASP A 241 -9.56 20.53 9.70
CA ASP A 241 -9.26 19.73 8.50
C ASP A 241 -9.25 20.57 7.22
N LEU A 242 -10.26 21.46 7.01
CA LEU A 242 -10.30 22.33 5.84
C LEU A 242 -9.20 23.40 5.87
N LEU A 243 -8.89 23.97 7.05
CA LEU A 243 -7.76 24.90 7.21
C LEU A 243 -6.43 24.23 6.85
N PHE A 244 -6.23 22.99 7.28
CA PHE A 244 -5.05 22.21 6.91
C PHE A 244 -5.02 21.91 5.41
N ALA A 245 -6.16 21.50 4.83
CA ALA A 245 -6.27 21.21 3.41
C ALA A 245 -5.89 22.42 2.54
N GLU A 246 -6.40 23.61 2.87
CA GLU A 246 -6.07 24.85 2.19
C GLU A 246 -4.58 25.20 2.31
N ALA A 247 -4.02 25.09 3.52
CA ALA A 247 -2.60 25.37 3.77
C ALA A 247 -1.67 24.40 3.04
N ALA A 248 -2.05 23.12 2.93
CA ALA A 248 -1.32 22.10 2.19
C ALA A 248 -1.35 22.37 0.67
N LEU A 249 -2.52 22.71 0.12
CA LEU A 249 -2.65 23.03 -1.30
C LEU A 249 -1.88 24.30 -1.69
N GLN A 250 -1.81 25.31 -0.80
CA GLN A 250 -0.98 26.51 -1.00
C GLN A 250 0.52 26.18 -1.14
N ARG A 251 0.99 25.07 -0.54
CA ARG A 251 2.38 24.57 -0.65
C ARG A 251 2.59 23.61 -1.82
N GLY A 252 1.57 23.45 -2.66
CA GLY A 252 1.63 22.56 -3.82
C GLY A 252 1.54 21.07 -3.49
N MET A 253 1.22 20.70 -2.27
CA MET A 253 1.07 19.29 -1.87
C MET A 253 -0.09 18.63 -2.61
N ARG A 254 -0.01 17.31 -2.80
CA ARG A 254 -1.20 16.50 -3.14
C ARG A 254 -2.04 16.30 -1.90
N LEU A 255 -3.35 16.37 -2.04
CA LEU A 255 -4.29 16.23 -0.94
C LEU A 255 -5.19 15.01 -1.14
N GLN A 256 -5.32 14.19 -0.11
CA GLN A 256 -6.33 13.15 -0.01
C GLN A 256 -7.30 13.47 1.12
N ILE A 257 -8.56 13.62 0.78
CA ILE A 257 -9.66 13.70 1.74
C ILE A 257 -10.31 12.33 1.82
N ARG A 258 -10.44 11.79 3.03
CA ARG A 258 -11.08 10.48 3.27
C ARG A 258 -12.27 10.65 4.18
N ILE A 259 -13.46 10.37 3.65
CA ILE A 259 -14.74 10.58 4.34
C ILE A 259 -15.44 9.24 4.60
N PRO A 260 -16.19 9.14 5.73
CA PRO A 260 -16.85 7.90 6.14
C PRO A 260 -18.12 7.56 5.35
N PHE A 261 -18.69 8.51 4.65
CA PHE A 261 -19.94 8.42 3.90
C PHE A 261 -19.82 9.12 2.55
N ASP A 262 -20.82 8.98 1.70
CA ASP A 262 -20.98 9.81 0.51
C ASP A 262 -21.05 11.32 0.87
N ILE A 263 -20.69 12.18 -0.07
CA ILE A 263 -20.66 13.62 0.13
C ILE A 263 -22.03 14.15 0.59
N PRO A 264 -23.18 13.78 -0.01
CA PRO A 264 -24.49 14.23 0.44
C PRO A 264 -24.81 13.93 1.91
N THR A 265 -24.32 12.80 2.42
CA THR A 265 -24.50 12.43 3.84
C THR A 265 -23.49 13.14 4.75
N PHE A 266 -22.22 13.22 4.33
CA PHE A 266 -21.13 13.83 5.09
C PHE A 266 -21.28 15.35 5.22
N PHE A 267 -21.69 16.01 4.16
CA PHE A 267 -21.67 17.46 4.01
C PHE A 267 -22.49 18.22 5.08
N PRO A 268 -23.77 17.89 5.34
CA PRO A 268 -24.55 18.59 6.37
C PRO A 268 -24.06 18.28 7.79
N GLN A 269 -23.47 17.11 8.02
CA GLN A 269 -23.05 16.66 9.36
C GLN A 269 -21.67 17.15 9.78
N SER A 270 -20.78 17.36 8.81
CA SER A 270 -19.37 17.61 9.09
C SER A 270 -18.81 18.88 8.44
N VAL A 271 -19.52 19.47 7.46
CA VAL A 271 -19.01 20.64 6.74
C VAL A 271 -19.86 21.87 7.03
N THR A 272 -21.17 21.84 6.81
CA THR A 272 -22.00 23.05 6.86
C THR A 272 -22.81 23.25 8.14
N PHE A 273 -22.71 22.33 9.10
CA PHE A 273 -23.49 22.39 10.34
C PHE A 273 -23.19 23.65 11.18
N ALA A 274 -21.97 24.16 11.14
CA ALA A 274 -21.57 25.36 11.90
C ALA A 274 -21.88 26.64 11.12
N ALA A 275 -21.60 26.67 9.82
CA ALA A 275 -21.90 27.81 8.96
C ALA A 275 -21.86 27.41 7.47
N PRO A 276 -22.77 27.97 6.60
CA PRO A 276 -22.88 27.59 5.19
C PRO A 276 -21.63 27.89 4.34
N GLU A 277 -20.82 28.89 4.71
CA GLU A 277 -19.61 29.28 3.99
C GLU A 277 -18.53 28.20 3.95
N TRP A 278 -18.50 27.29 4.91
CA TRP A 278 -17.62 26.13 4.89
C TRP A 278 -17.90 25.21 3.71
N GLY A 279 -19.14 25.18 3.23
CA GLY A 279 -19.49 24.43 2.05
C GLY A 279 -18.78 24.92 0.79
N LYS A 280 -18.67 26.26 0.61
CA LYS A 280 -17.93 26.85 -0.52
C LYS A 280 -16.45 26.49 -0.45
N ARG A 281 -15.88 26.49 0.75
CA ARG A 281 -14.46 26.15 0.96
C ARG A 281 -14.22 24.66 0.68
N PHE A 282 -15.12 23.79 1.13
CA PHE A 282 -15.03 22.36 0.83
C PHE A 282 -14.99 22.10 -0.68
N TYR A 283 -15.92 22.69 -1.44
CA TYR A 283 -15.95 22.55 -2.89
C TYR A 283 -14.73 23.17 -3.57
N ALA A 284 -14.25 24.31 -3.11
CA ALA A 284 -13.02 24.91 -3.64
C ALA A 284 -11.78 24.02 -3.43
N VAL A 285 -11.74 23.30 -2.31
CA VAL A 285 -10.68 22.30 -2.04
C VAL A 285 -10.90 21.05 -2.90
N GLU A 286 -12.13 20.53 -3.01
CA GLU A 286 -12.46 19.35 -3.80
C GLU A 286 -12.15 19.53 -5.29
N GLU A 287 -12.51 20.68 -5.86
CA GLU A 287 -12.29 21.01 -7.28
C GLU A 287 -10.80 21.26 -7.62
N ASN A 288 -9.93 21.35 -6.62
CA ASN A 288 -8.52 21.56 -6.89
C ASN A 288 -7.91 20.33 -7.58
N PRO A 289 -7.16 20.48 -8.69
CA PRO A 289 -6.61 19.35 -9.46
C PRO A 289 -5.61 18.49 -8.68
N ARG A 290 -5.15 18.93 -7.51
CA ARG A 290 -4.27 18.17 -6.62
C ARG A 290 -5.02 17.44 -5.51
N THR A 291 -6.35 17.57 -5.45
CA THR A 291 -7.21 16.93 -4.43
C THR A 291 -7.86 15.67 -4.97
N TYR A 292 -7.88 14.65 -4.13
CA TYR A 292 -8.56 13.38 -4.37
C TYR A 292 -9.46 13.08 -3.17
N VAL A 293 -10.76 13.00 -3.40
CA VAL A 293 -11.73 12.62 -2.37
C VAL A 293 -12.00 11.12 -2.46
N PHE A 294 -11.84 10.45 -1.34
CA PHE A 294 -12.11 9.01 -1.20
C PHE A 294 -13.24 8.80 -0.20
N ILE A 295 -14.25 8.08 -0.65
CA ILE A 295 -15.35 7.62 0.19
C ILE A 295 -15.00 6.24 0.74
N MET A 296 -15.39 5.94 1.98
CA MET A 296 -15.14 4.64 2.62
C MET A 296 -15.63 3.51 1.71
N PRO A 297 -14.76 2.56 1.31
CA PRO A 297 -15.14 1.48 0.40
C PRO A 297 -16.22 0.56 1.00
N GLU A 298 -17.21 0.19 0.19
CA GLU A 298 -18.26 -0.76 0.57
C GLU A 298 -17.71 -2.19 0.74
N GLU A 299 -16.62 -2.52 0.06
CA GLU A 299 -15.92 -3.80 0.14
C GLU A 299 -15.39 -4.09 1.55
N LEU A 300 -15.22 -3.08 2.38
CA LEU A 300 -14.89 -3.26 3.80
C LEU A 300 -16.06 -3.83 4.62
N GLY A 301 -17.20 -4.05 3.97
CA GLY A 301 -18.43 -4.56 4.56
C GLY A 301 -19.18 -3.54 5.42
N PRO A 302 -20.38 -3.86 5.87
CA PRO A 302 -21.20 -2.97 6.67
C PRO A 302 -20.52 -2.67 8.01
N LEU A 303 -20.80 -1.47 8.53
CA LEU A 303 -20.29 -1.06 9.83
C LEU A 303 -20.84 -2.00 10.91
N PRO A 304 -19.99 -2.62 11.78
CA PRO A 304 -20.47 -3.44 12.88
C PRO A 304 -21.45 -2.69 13.78
N LYS A 305 -22.44 -3.39 14.32
CA LYS A 305 -23.38 -2.79 15.30
C LYS A 305 -22.56 -2.16 16.43
N LYS A 306 -22.85 -0.90 16.78
CA LYS A 306 -22.17 -0.06 17.78
C LYS A 306 -20.79 0.49 17.39
N ALA A 307 -20.26 0.24 16.19
CA ALA A 307 -19.05 0.89 15.73
C ALA A 307 -19.35 2.31 15.26
N ASN A 308 -18.43 3.24 15.56
CA ASN A 308 -18.55 4.61 15.10
C ASN A 308 -17.92 4.76 13.70
N PRO A 309 -18.63 5.32 12.70
CA PRO A 309 -18.11 5.48 11.34
C PRO A 309 -16.88 6.39 11.28
N TYR A 310 -16.80 7.42 12.11
CA TYR A 310 -15.66 8.33 12.16
C TYR A 310 -14.42 7.65 12.79
N GLU A 311 -14.60 6.76 13.77
CA GLU A 311 -13.51 5.94 14.31
C GLU A 311 -12.94 5.00 13.25
N ARG A 312 -13.82 4.34 12.47
CA ARG A 312 -13.40 3.51 11.33
C ARG A 312 -12.66 4.35 10.28
N ASN A 313 -13.16 5.56 9.98
CA ASN A 313 -12.54 6.48 9.03
C ASN A 313 -11.15 6.94 9.51
N ASN A 314 -10.99 7.26 10.78
CA ASN A 314 -9.69 7.62 11.36
C ASN A 314 -8.66 6.49 11.20
N ARG A 315 -9.05 5.25 11.46
CA ARG A 315 -8.18 4.10 11.23
C ARG A 315 -7.83 3.92 9.76
N TRP A 316 -8.79 4.10 8.87
CA TRP A 316 -8.54 4.04 7.43
C TRP A 316 -7.59 5.13 6.96
N GLN A 317 -7.73 6.36 7.43
CA GLN A 317 -6.78 7.44 7.18
C GLN A 317 -5.38 7.07 7.67
N LEU A 318 -5.26 6.63 8.91
CA LEU A 318 -3.98 6.24 9.51
C LEU A 318 -3.31 5.11 8.75
N TYR A 319 -4.00 4.00 8.47
CA TYR A 319 -3.41 2.89 7.73
C TYR A 319 -3.06 3.25 6.29
N SER A 320 -3.80 4.15 5.68
CA SER A 320 -3.47 4.68 4.35
C SER A 320 -2.21 5.54 4.37
N ALA A 321 -1.99 6.30 5.44
CA ALA A 321 -0.75 7.05 5.64
C ALA A 321 0.44 6.11 5.90
N LEU A 322 0.27 5.14 6.82
CA LEU A 322 1.31 4.15 7.17
C LEU A 322 1.71 3.25 5.99
N GLY A 323 0.81 3.03 5.02
CA GLY A 323 1.11 2.28 3.81
C GLY A 323 2.23 2.89 2.94
N TRP A 324 2.59 4.16 3.16
CA TRP A 324 3.71 4.83 2.52
C TRP A 324 5.04 4.69 3.28
N GLY A 325 5.02 4.07 4.45
CA GLY A 325 6.14 3.92 5.39
C GLY A 325 5.91 4.74 6.66
N PRO A 326 5.93 4.11 7.86
CA PRO A 326 5.65 4.80 9.12
C PRO A 326 6.65 5.93 9.42
N GLU A 327 7.89 5.81 8.94
CA GLU A 327 8.95 6.81 9.08
C GLU A 327 8.69 8.10 8.30
N ARG A 328 7.81 8.06 7.29
CA ARG A 328 7.41 9.20 6.46
C ARG A 328 6.22 9.97 7.02
N VAL A 329 5.53 9.41 8.04
CA VAL A 329 4.27 9.96 8.53
C VAL A 329 4.51 11.00 9.63
N HIS A 330 4.10 12.24 9.37
CA HIS A 330 4.02 13.34 10.33
C HIS A 330 2.55 13.58 10.66
N PHE A 331 2.15 13.34 11.90
CA PHE A 331 0.80 13.62 12.34
C PHE A 331 0.72 15.00 12.99
N ILE A 332 -0.13 15.87 12.45
CA ILE A 332 -0.43 17.18 13.03
C ILE A 332 -1.84 17.14 13.58
N CYS A 333 -2.05 17.55 14.82
CA CYS A 333 -3.40 17.64 15.38
C CYS A 333 -3.66 18.99 16.07
N LEU A 334 -4.83 19.57 15.77
CA LEU A 334 -5.36 20.76 16.45
C LEU A 334 -6.31 20.30 17.57
N TRP A 335 -5.83 20.36 18.83
CA TRP A 335 -6.51 19.68 19.94
C TRP A 335 -6.24 20.37 21.29
N ASN A 336 -7.28 20.41 22.14
CA ASN A 336 -7.20 20.96 23.51
C ASN A 336 -6.68 19.98 24.57
N ARG A 337 -6.14 18.83 24.16
CA ARG A 337 -5.67 17.73 25.02
C ARG A 337 -6.73 17.11 25.92
N GLN A 338 -8.01 17.45 25.74
CA GLN A 338 -9.11 16.87 26.50
C GLN A 338 -9.83 15.76 25.72
N GLY A 339 -10.68 14.98 26.40
CA GLY A 339 -11.53 13.97 25.76
C GLY A 339 -12.47 14.62 24.74
N GLY A 340 -12.75 13.90 23.64
CA GLY A 340 -13.71 14.35 22.61
C GLY A 340 -15.15 13.93 22.95
N ASP A 341 -16.12 14.31 22.07
CA ASP A 341 -17.54 13.98 22.21
C ASP A 341 -17.85 12.49 21.92
N GLY A 342 -16.83 11.64 21.87
CA GLY A 342 -17.00 10.21 21.67
C GLY A 342 -15.92 9.55 20.80
N PRO A 343 -16.11 8.28 20.43
CA PRO A 343 -15.21 7.54 19.56
C PRO A 343 -15.08 8.23 18.18
N GLY A 344 -13.87 8.30 17.63
CA GLY A 344 -13.60 8.89 16.31
C GLY A 344 -13.15 10.36 16.31
N GLY A 345 -13.03 10.99 17.49
CA GLY A 345 -12.49 12.35 17.63
C GLY A 345 -10.95 12.41 17.57
N THR A 346 -10.38 13.62 17.64
CA THR A 346 -8.93 13.90 17.56
C THR A 346 -8.13 13.13 18.59
N LYS A 347 -8.64 12.96 19.82
CA LYS A 347 -7.99 12.12 20.85
C LYS A 347 -7.77 10.68 20.37
N HIS A 348 -8.78 10.05 19.80
CA HIS A 348 -8.67 8.68 19.30
C HIS A 348 -7.59 8.58 18.21
N MET A 349 -7.56 9.53 17.27
CA MET A 349 -6.54 9.55 16.23
C MET A 349 -5.14 9.75 16.82
N HIS A 350 -4.98 10.68 17.77
CA HIS A 350 -3.72 10.91 18.46
C HIS A 350 -3.17 9.63 19.11
N ASP A 351 -4.02 8.96 19.93
CA ASP A 351 -3.63 7.76 20.67
C ASP A 351 -3.25 6.59 19.71
N GLU A 352 -3.91 6.49 18.57
CA GLU A 352 -3.62 5.47 17.55
C GLU A 352 -2.33 5.76 16.77
N VAL A 353 -2.04 7.03 16.47
CA VAL A 353 -0.81 7.42 15.78
C VAL A 353 0.42 7.29 16.68
N GLU A 354 0.32 7.74 17.93
CA GLU A 354 1.43 7.69 18.89
C GLU A 354 1.98 6.26 19.06
N LYS A 355 1.09 5.26 19.00
CA LYS A 355 1.47 3.83 19.07
C LYS A 355 2.24 3.32 17.85
N ARG A 356 2.18 4.01 16.69
CA ARG A 356 2.59 3.43 15.41
C ARG A 356 3.64 4.21 14.63
N SER A 357 3.67 5.55 14.70
CA SER A 357 4.64 6.36 13.95
C SER A 357 5.54 7.21 14.85
N GLY A 358 5.09 7.60 16.02
CA GLY A 358 5.86 8.41 16.97
C GLY A 358 6.08 9.88 16.58
N GLN A 359 5.77 10.31 15.36
CA GLN A 359 5.96 11.68 14.87
C GLN A 359 4.67 12.48 15.03
N VAL A 360 4.39 12.95 16.25
CA VAL A 360 3.17 13.65 16.61
C VAL A 360 3.47 15.13 16.91
N HIS A 361 2.74 16.03 16.26
CA HIS A 361 2.84 17.47 16.38
C HIS A 361 1.50 18.05 16.87
N VAL A 362 1.40 18.35 18.17
CA VAL A 362 0.17 18.90 18.77
C VAL A 362 0.17 20.42 18.66
N LEU A 363 -0.87 20.97 18.07
CA LEU A 363 -1.26 22.37 18.12
C LEU A 363 -2.30 22.51 19.25
N ASP A 364 -1.82 22.86 20.45
CA ASP A 364 -2.64 22.93 21.65
C ASP A 364 -3.53 24.16 21.62
N THR A 365 -4.85 23.97 21.46
CA THR A 365 -5.78 25.11 21.39
C THR A 365 -5.84 25.92 22.66
N ASN A 366 -5.57 25.33 23.85
CA ASN A 366 -5.49 26.08 25.10
C ASN A 366 -4.27 27.03 25.17
N ALA A 367 -3.26 26.81 24.32
CA ALA A 367 -2.11 27.69 24.20
C ALA A 367 -2.25 28.70 23.05
N LEU A 368 -3.15 28.45 22.12
CA LEU A 368 -3.39 29.31 20.97
C LEU A 368 -4.41 30.41 21.25
N TRP A 369 -5.38 30.13 22.16
CA TRP A 369 -6.40 31.10 22.61
C TRP A 369 -6.92 30.83 24.01
#